data_871967804fc9645c094a0829e5acd800
#
_entry.id   871967804fc9645c094a0829e5acd800
#
_cell.length_a   1.000
_cell.length_b   1.000
_cell.length_c   1.000
_cell.angle_alpha   90.00
_cell.angle_beta   90.00
_cell.angle_gamma   90.00
#
_symmetry.space_group_name_H-M   'P 1'
#
loop_
_entity.id
_entity.type
_entity.pdbx_description
1 polymer ?
#
loop_
_entity_poly.entity_id
_entity_poly.type
_entity_poly.pdbx_seq_one_letter_code
_entity_poly.pdbx_strand_id
1 'polypeptide(L)'
;MLNKYMKAFMLLIASFAIVACSNNNQHGEMKKDIVDIAVENGSFTTLVAAVQAAGLVDTLKGDGPFTVFAPTDEAFAKLPSGTVESLLKPENRDQLVAILTYHVVPGKVMASDVVKLSKATTAQGQDVSIMVNNGSVMVNQAKVLATDVEASNGVIHVIDSVILPK
;
A
#
# COMPACT_ATOMS: atom_id res chain seq x y z
N MET A 1 -43.20 -59.44 42.81
CA MET A 1 -43.92 -58.48 43.65
C MET A 1 -43.61 -57.10 43.03
N LEU A 2 -44.57 -56.61 42.29
CA LEU A 2 -45.39 -55.43 42.55
C LEU A 2 -44.59 -54.17 42.79
N ASN A 3 -44.72 -53.09 42.14
CA ASN A 3 -45.87 -52.30 41.71
C ASN A 3 -45.38 -51.25 40.69
N LYS A 4 -46.04 -51.10 39.58
CA LYS A 4 -47.17 -50.23 39.28
C LYS A 4 -47.00 -48.78 39.78
N TYR A 5 -47.04 -47.93 38.86
CA TYR A 5 -47.83 -46.73 38.54
C TYR A 5 -46.96 -45.77 37.78
N MET A 6 -47.00 -45.69 36.51
CA MET A 6 -47.95 -44.92 35.74
C MET A 6 -48.17 -43.50 36.30
N LYS A 7 -47.63 -42.51 35.65
CA LYS A 7 -48.37 -41.36 35.17
C LYS A 7 -47.59 -40.49 34.23
N ALA A 8 -48.14 -40.43 33.07
CA ALA A 8 -47.79 -39.40 32.08
C ALA A 8 -47.85 -38.00 32.70
N PHE A 9 -46.80 -37.23 32.47
CA PHE A 9 -46.87 -35.79 32.56
C PHE A 9 -46.35 -35.22 31.26
N MET A 10 -47.31 -34.95 30.43
CA MET A 10 -47.20 -34.19 29.21
C MET A 10 -46.87 -32.75 29.62
N LEU A 11 -45.69 -32.29 29.41
CA LEU A 11 -45.37 -30.88 29.53
C LEU A 11 -44.82 -30.39 28.20
N LEU A 12 -45.73 -29.71 27.52
CA LEU A 12 -45.43 -28.82 26.40
C LEU A 12 -44.34 -27.86 26.85
N ILE A 13 -43.14 -28.00 26.29
CA ILE A 13 -42.14 -26.94 26.33
C ILE A 13 -42.15 -26.29 24.96
N ALA A 14 -42.71 -25.10 24.94
CA ALA A 14 -42.72 -24.22 23.83
C ALA A 14 -41.29 -24.05 23.31
N SER A 15 -41.09 -24.34 22.04
CA SER A 15 -39.89 -24.04 21.29
C SER A 15 -39.68 -22.53 21.28
N PHE A 16 -38.84 -22.04 22.17
CA PHE A 16 -38.30 -20.71 22.05
C PHE A 16 -37.19 -20.79 21.02
N ALA A 17 -37.55 -20.59 19.77
CA ALA A 17 -36.57 -20.35 18.72
C ALA A 17 -35.88 -19.02 19.03
N ILE A 18 -34.76 -19.08 19.72
CA ILE A 18 -33.82 -17.97 19.76
C ILE A 18 -33.22 -17.89 18.36
N VAL A 19 -33.82 -17.03 17.55
CA VAL A 19 -33.15 -16.50 16.38
C VAL A 19 -31.97 -15.69 16.93
N ALA A 20 -30.84 -16.36 17.14
CA ALA A 20 -29.58 -15.68 17.25
C ALA A 20 -29.32 -15.01 15.90
N CYS A 21 -29.70 -13.75 15.78
CA CYS A 21 -29.10 -12.86 14.82
C CYS A 21 -27.62 -12.84 15.14
N SER A 22 -26.88 -13.75 14.54
CA SER A 22 -25.46 -13.57 14.35
C SER A 22 -25.31 -12.33 13.49
N ASN A 23 -25.20 -11.18 14.13
CA ASN A 23 -24.50 -10.07 13.54
C ASN A 23 -23.06 -10.54 13.29
N ASN A 24 -22.87 -11.22 12.19
CA ASN A 24 -21.58 -11.24 11.54
C ASN A 24 -21.31 -9.82 11.04
N ASN A 25 -20.96 -8.94 11.96
CA ASN A 25 -20.05 -7.87 11.66
C ASN A 25 -18.69 -8.55 11.41
N GLN A 26 -18.58 -9.24 10.31
CA GLN A 26 -17.35 -9.30 9.57
C GLN A 26 -17.15 -7.86 9.07
N HIS A 27 -16.58 -7.01 9.93
CA HIS A 27 -15.66 -6.01 9.46
C HIS A 27 -14.55 -6.85 8.83
N GLY A 28 -14.75 -7.25 7.56
CA GLY A 28 -13.63 -7.51 6.72
C GLY A 28 -12.81 -6.22 6.83
N GLU A 29 -11.68 -6.28 7.51
CA GLU A 29 -10.66 -5.24 7.39
C GLU A 29 -10.52 -5.07 5.88
N MET A 30 -11.04 -3.95 5.38
CA MET A 30 -10.81 -3.59 3.99
C MET A 30 -9.30 -3.46 3.91
N LYS A 31 -8.68 -4.47 3.34
CA LYS A 31 -7.23 -4.49 3.18
C LYS A 31 -6.90 -3.27 2.35
N LYS A 32 -6.34 -2.26 3.00
CA LYS A 32 -5.96 -0.99 2.40
C LYS A 32 -4.93 -1.24 1.34
N ASP A 33 -5.17 -0.73 0.15
CA ASP A 33 -4.19 -0.76 -0.92
C ASP A 33 -3.11 0.32 -0.74
N ILE A 34 -2.13 0.32 -1.61
CA ILE A 34 -1.01 1.28 -1.58
C ILE A 34 -1.51 2.72 -1.57
N VAL A 35 -2.54 3.03 -2.36
CA VAL A 35 -3.09 4.38 -2.48
C VAL A 35 -3.83 4.77 -1.20
N ASP A 36 -4.61 3.86 -0.63
CA ASP A 36 -5.36 4.12 0.61
C ASP A 36 -4.41 4.41 1.78
N ILE A 37 -3.33 3.65 1.89
CA ILE A 37 -2.28 3.87 2.91
C ILE A 37 -1.59 5.22 2.70
N ALA A 38 -1.28 5.57 1.45
CA ALA A 38 -0.64 6.85 1.14
C ALA A 38 -1.54 8.04 1.51
N VAL A 39 -2.85 7.94 1.23
CA VAL A 39 -3.83 8.97 1.59
C VAL A 39 -3.96 9.13 3.10
N GLU A 40 -4.04 8.02 3.83
CA GLU A 40 -4.23 8.05 5.29
C GLU A 40 -3.00 8.54 6.06
N ASN A 41 -1.81 8.27 5.55
CA ASN A 41 -0.57 8.66 6.21
C ASN A 41 -0.42 10.18 6.30
N GLY A 42 -1.01 10.93 5.36
CA GLY A 42 -0.97 12.40 5.34
C GLY A 42 0.38 13.02 4.97
N SER A 43 1.45 12.23 4.85
CA SER A 43 2.79 12.70 4.46
C SER A 43 3.08 12.57 2.96
N PHE A 44 2.09 12.13 2.19
CA PHE A 44 2.21 11.85 0.76
C PHE A 44 1.18 12.62 -0.07
N THR A 45 0.77 13.79 0.39
CA THR A 45 -0.28 14.59 -0.27
C THR A 45 0.12 14.96 -1.70
N THR A 46 1.35 15.36 -1.89
CA THR A 46 1.92 15.70 -3.21
C THR A 46 2.01 14.46 -4.11
N LEU A 47 2.43 13.32 -3.56
CA LEU A 47 2.49 12.05 -4.30
C LEU A 47 1.10 11.61 -4.77
N VAL A 48 0.11 11.66 -3.88
CA VAL A 48 -1.29 11.31 -4.21
C VAL A 48 -1.83 12.21 -5.31
N ALA A 49 -1.60 13.52 -5.21
CA ALA A 49 -1.99 14.48 -6.27
C ALA A 49 -1.29 14.17 -7.60
N ALA A 50 0.00 13.82 -7.56
CA ALA A 50 0.76 13.43 -8.76
C ALA A 50 0.22 12.15 -9.40
N VAL A 51 -0.09 11.12 -8.61
CA VAL A 51 -0.67 9.86 -9.08
C VAL A 51 -2.05 10.09 -9.72
N GLN A 52 -2.86 10.96 -9.13
CA GLN A 52 -4.17 11.34 -9.70
C GLN A 52 -4.01 12.11 -11.01
N ALA A 53 -3.12 13.10 -11.07
CA ALA A 53 -2.85 13.88 -12.28
C ALA A 53 -2.29 13.01 -13.42
N ALA A 54 -1.47 12.02 -13.09
CA ALA A 54 -0.95 11.04 -14.05
C ALA A 54 -2.01 10.03 -14.52
N GLY A 55 -3.11 9.86 -13.78
CA GLY A 55 -4.13 8.84 -14.05
C GLY A 55 -3.66 7.42 -13.72
N LEU A 56 -2.74 7.27 -12.76
CA LEU A 56 -2.17 5.98 -12.36
C LEU A 56 -2.85 5.37 -11.12
N VAL A 57 -3.89 5.99 -10.60
CA VAL A 57 -4.62 5.51 -9.42
C VAL A 57 -5.12 4.09 -9.62
N ASP A 58 -5.81 3.82 -10.73
CA ASP A 58 -6.35 2.49 -11.02
C ASP A 58 -5.25 1.44 -11.24
N THR A 59 -4.12 1.87 -11.82
CA THR A 59 -2.94 1.01 -11.99
C THR A 59 -2.35 0.60 -10.65
N LEU A 60 -2.22 1.55 -9.71
CA LEU A 60 -1.68 1.29 -8.38
C LEU A 60 -2.68 0.61 -7.43
N LYS A 61 -3.98 0.65 -7.74
CA LYS A 61 -5.04 -0.12 -7.07
C LYS A 61 -5.24 -1.51 -7.66
N GLY A 62 -4.58 -1.83 -8.76
CA GLY A 62 -4.64 -3.13 -9.41
C GLY A 62 -4.07 -4.27 -8.57
N ASP A 63 -4.22 -5.48 -9.11
CA ASP A 63 -3.88 -6.75 -8.45
C ASP A 63 -2.36 -6.98 -8.37
N GLY A 64 -1.58 -6.08 -7.82
CA GLY A 64 -0.13 -6.21 -7.64
C GLY A 64 0.44 -7.64 -7.72
N PRO A 65 1.50 -7.95 -7.07
CA PRO A 65 2.21 -7.15 -6.06
C PRO A 65 3.07 -6.04 -6.66
N PHE A 66 3.06 -4.89 -5.98
CA PHE A 66 3.92 -3.76 -6.33
C PHE A 66 4.80 -3.37 -5.14
N THR A 67 5.99 -2.89 -5.43
CA THR A 67 6.83 -2.18 -4.46
C THR A 67 6.92 -0.73 -4.88
N VAL A 68 6.50 0.17 -4.01
CA VAL A 68 6.48 1.60 -4.30
C VAL A 68 7.47 2.33 -3.39
N PHE A 69 8.38 3.05 -3.99
CA PHE A 69 9.24 4.00 -3.29
C PHE A 69 8.51 5.34 -3.18
N ALA A 70 7.86 5.58 -2.04
CA ALA A 70 7.03 6.76 -1.82
C ALA A 70 7.84 7.92 -1.25
N PRO A 71 8.10 8.98 -2.04
CA PRO A 71 8.71 10.21 -1.52
C PRO A 71 7.71 10.96 -0.64
N THR A 72 8.18 11.48 0.49
CA THR A 72 7.39 12.34 1.36
C THR A 72 7.17 13.73 0.76
N ASP A 73 6.24 14.50 1.30
CA ASP A 73 6.04 15.90 0.88
C ASP A 73 7.33 16.73 1.07
N GLU A 74 8.13 16.43 2.10
CA GLU A 74 9.45 17.01 2.30
C GLU A 74 10.45 16.64 1.19
N ALA A 75 10.33 15.43 0.64
CA ALA A 75 11.16 14.99 -0.49
C ALA A 75 10.85 15.81 -1.76
N PHE A 76 9.58 16.13 -1.99
CA PHE A 76 9.18 17.04 -3.07
C PHE A 76 9.65 18.48 -2.84
N ALA A 77 9.67 18.92 -1.57
CA ALA A 77 10.16 20.26 -1.21
C ALA A 77 11.67 20.46 -1.51
N LYS A 78 12.43 19.37 -1.62
CA LYS A 78 13.85 19.42 -2.02
C LYS A 78 14.05 19.68 -3.51
N LEU A 79 13.01 19.50 -4.32
CA LEU A 79 13.08 19.83 -5.74
C LEU A 79 13.11 21.34 -5.96
N PRO A 80 13.70 21.81 -7.07
CA PRO A 80 13.67 23.23 -7.42
C PRO A 80 12.26 23.79 -7.43
N SER A 81 12.09 25.02 -6.97
CA SER A 81 10.79 25.69 -6.94
C SER A 81 10.10 25.66 -8.31
N GLY A 82 8.82 25.32 -8.33
CA GLY A 82 8.04 25.21 -9.58
C GLY A 82 8.17 23.89 -10.32
N THR A 83 9.11 23.01 -9.94
CA THR A 83 9.27 21.70 -10.62
C THR A 83 8.02 20.83 -10.42
N VAL A 84 7.53 20.73 -9.19
CA VAL A 84 6.33 19.94 -8.88
C VAL A 84 5.11 20.50 -9.62
N GLU A 85 4.91 21.81 -9.56
CA GLU A 85 3.81 22.50 -10.25
C GLU A 85 3.89 22.30 -11.76
N SER A 86 5.11 22.34 -12.32
CA SER A 86 5.34 22.07 -13.74
C SER A 86 4.98 20.63 -14.11
N LEU A 87 5.39 19.65 -13.29
CA LEU A 87 5.08 18.23 -13.52
C LEU A 87 3.60 17.90 -13.42
N LEU A 88 2.86 18.64 -12.59
CA LEU A 88 1.41 18.46 -12.45
C LEU A 88 0.59 19.04 -13.60
N LYS A 89 1.23 19.79 -14.51
CA LYS A 89 0.56 20.33 -15.68
C LYS A 89 0.20 19.22 -16.68
N PRO A 90 -0.96 19.31 -17.34
CA PRO A 90 -1.37 18.33 -18.35
C PRO A 90 -0.36 18.13 -19.48
N GLU A 91 0.39 19.18 -19.81
CA GLU A 91 1.44 19.19 -20.85
C GLU A 91 2.62 18.26 -20.52
N ASN A 92 2.88 18.06 -19.22
CA ASN A 92 3.99 17.28 -18.71
C ASN A 92 3.55 15.93 -18.14
N ARG A 93 2.34 15.49 -18.43
CA ARG A 93 1.77 14.25 -17.92
C ARG A 93 2.63 13.04 -18.23
N ASP A 94 3.17 12.94 -19.43
CA ASP A 94 4.01 11.80 -19.84
C ASP A 94 5.30 11.75 -19.02
N GLN A 95 5.89 12.92 -18.72
CA GLN A 95 7.05 13.02 -17.86
C GLN A 95 6.71 12.63 -16.41
N LEU A 96 5.55 13.07 -15.93
CA LEU A 96 5.07 12.69 -14.60
C LEU A 96 4.84 11.17 -14.49
N VAL A 97 4.21 10.57 -15.50
CA VAL A 97 4.01 9.11 -15.59
C VAL A 97 5.35 8.38 -15.57
N ALA A 98 6.34 8.86 -16.34
CA ALA A 98 7.68 8.26 -16.38
C ALA A 98 8.37 8.32 -14.99
N ILE A 99 8.25 9.45 -14.29
CA ILE A 99 8.79 9.59 -12.93
C ILE A 99 8.07 8.67 -11.95
N LEU A 100 6.74 8.64 -11.97
CA LEU A 100 5.97 7.81 -11.05
C LEU A 100 6.19 6.31 -11.29
N THR A 101 6.25 5.87 -12.54
CA THR A 101 6.56 4.48 -12.88
C THR A 101 8.00 4.10 -12.54
N TYR A 102 8.90 5.08 -12.50
CA TYR A 102 10.28 4.89 -12.01
C TYR A 102 10.35 4.68 -10.49
N HIS A 103 9.34 5.09 -9.74
CA HIS A 103 9.21 4.83 -8.32
C HIS A 103 8.52 3.50 -8.00
N VAL A 104 8.03 2.79 -9.00
CA VAL A 104 7.33 1.52 -8.84
C VAL A 104 8.19 0.38 -9.37
N VAL A 105 8.38 -0.64 -8.55
CA VAL A 105 9.03 -1.89 -8.94
C VAL A 105 7.97 -2.98 -8.96
N PRO A 106 7.81 -3.69 -10.08
CA PRO A 106 6.91 -4.83 -10.13
C PRO A 106 7.39 -5.95 -9.21
N GLY A 107 6.50 -6.52 -8.43
CA GLY A 107 6.80 -7.53 -7.42
C GLY A 107 6.82 -6.99 -6.01
N LYS A 108 6.62 -7.88 -5.03
CA LYS A 108 6.74 -7.56 -3.60
C LYS A 108 8.20 -7.76 -3.18
N VAL A 109 8.90 -6.68 -2.96
CA VAL A 109 10.30 -6.68 -2.51
C VAL A 109 10.34 -6.11 -1.09
N MET A 110 10.56 -6.98 -0.11
CA MET A 110 10.70 -6.58 1.30
C MET A 110 12.09 -5.98 1.55
N ALA A 111 12.24 -5.26 2.66
CA ALA A 111 13.55 -4.68 3.04
C ALA A 111 14.64 -5.75 3.12
N SER A 112 14.33 -6.94 3.61
CA SER A 112 15.25 -8.08 3.66
C SER A 112 15.77 -8.52 2.30
N ASP A 113 15.00 -8.28 1.24
CA ASP A 113 15.37 -8.61 -0.14
C ASP A 113 16.04 -7.40 -0.80
N VAL A 114 15.51 -6.18 -0.55
CA VAL A 114 16.12 -4.94 -1.03
C VAL A 114 17.60 -4.85 -0.62
N VAL A 115 17.94 -5.19 0.62
CA VAL A 115 19.33 -5.13 1.10
C VAL A 115 20.27 -6.13 0.42
N LYS A 116 19.75 -7.15 -0.23
CA LYS A 116 20.52 -8.15 -0.98
C LYS A 116 20.70 -7.78 -2.46
N LEU A 117 19.86 -6.85 -2.93
CA LEU A 117 19.90 -6.38 -4.31
C LEU A 117 20.84 -5.18 -4.44
N SER A 118 21.62 -5.14 -5.48
CA SER A 118 22.40 -3.95 -5.87
C SER A 118 21.61 -3.03 -6.80
N LYS A 119 20.55 -3.53 -7.42
CA LYS A 119 19.67 -2.80 -8.31
C LYS A 119 18.30 -3.50 -8.41
N ALA A 120 17.28 -2.74 -8.78
CA ALA A 120 15.95 -3.24 -9.10
C ALA A 120 15.43 -2.58 -10.37
N THR A 121 14.80 -3.36 -11.24
CA THR A 121 14.19 -2.83 -12.46
C THR A 121 12.82 -2.27 -12.14
N THR A 122 12.60 -1.03 -12.51
CA THR A 122 11.33 -0.32 -12.27
C THR A 122 10.29 -0.62 -13.36
N ALA A 123 9.04 -0.25 -13.10
CA ALA A 123 7.97 -0.36 -14.09
C ALA A 123 8.19 0.53 -15.31
N GLN A 124 9.03 1.58 -15.19
CA GLN A 124 9.44 2.45 -16.29
C GLN A 124 10.47 1.76 -17.21
N GLY A 125 11.14 0.70 -16.74
CA GLY A 125 12.12 -0.09 -17.51
C GLY A 125 13.58 0.22 -17.19
N GLN A 126 13.86 1.28 -16.45
CA GLN A 126 15.21 1.59 -15.98
C GLN A 126 15.45 0.98 -14.60
N ASP A 127 16.72 0.69 -14.30
CA ASP A 127 17.12 0.17 -12.99
C ASP A 127 17.36 1.31 -11.98
N VAL A 128 16.92 1.10 -10.74
CA VAL A 128 17.35 1.90 -9.59
C VAL A 128 18.50 1.18 -8.88
N SER A 129 19.53 1.94 -8.50
CA SER A 129 20.65 1.40 -7.71
C SER A 129 20.25 1.32 -6.24
N ILE A 130 20.54 0.19 -5.63
CA ILE A 130 20.28 -0.05 -4.20
C ILE A 130 21.64 -0.18 -3.51
N MET A 131 21.83 0.59 -2.45
CA MET A 131 23.03 0.56 -1.63
C MET A 131 22.65 0.50 -0.16
N VAL A 132 23.43 -0.27 0.61
CA VAL A 132 23.29 -0.32 2.06
C VAL A 132 24.52 0.32 2.68
N ASN A 133 24.33 1.44 3.36
CA ASN A 133 25.38 2.16 4.05
C ASN A 133 25.06 2.26 5.54
N ASN A 134 25.90 1.71 6.39
CA ASN A 134 25.75 1.77 7.86
C ASN A 134 24.35 1.35 8.35
N GLY A 135 23.76 0.32 7.74
CA GLY A 135 22.43 -0.18 8.09
C GLY A 135 21.27 0.65 7.50
N SER A 136 21.56 1.71 6.75
CA SER A 136 20.55 2.49 6.02
C SER A 136 20.51 2.06 4.57
N VAL A 137 19.29 1.82 4.07
CA VAL A 137 19.08 1.54 2.64
C VAL A 137 18.98 2.85 1.87
N MET A 138 19.66 2.90 0.75
CA MET A 138 19.59 4.01 -0.20
C MET A 138 19.15 3.48 -1.57
N VAL A 139 18.25 4.21 -2.21
CA VAL A 139 17.77 3.94 -3.57
C VAL A 139 18.22 5.12 -4.44
N ASN A 140 19.17 4.87 -5.33
CA ASN A 140 19.92 5.92 -6.00
C ASN A 140 20.58 6.87 -4.97
N GLN A 141 20.08 8.09 -4.86
CA GLN A 141 20.53 9.10 -3.89
C GLN A 141 19.55 9.34 -2.74
N ALA A 142 18.38 8.68 -2.80
CA ALA A 142 17.34 8.81 -1.80
C ALA A 142 17.59 7.83 -0.64
N LYS A 143 17.48 8.32 0.58
CA LYS A 143 17.53 7.49 1.78
C LYS A 143 16.14 6.92 2.08
N VAL A 144 16.09 5.63 2.37
CA VAL A 144 14.86 5.00 2.84
C VAL A 144 14.65 5.34 4.31
N LEU A 145 13.53 6.00 4.63
CA LEU A 145 13.17 6.43 5.99
C LEU A 145 12.39 5.36 6.73
N ALA A 146 11.51 4.65 6.02
CA ALA A 146 10.73 3.55 6.55
C ALA A 146 10.58 2.47 5.49
N THR A 147 10.60 1.22 5.94
CA THR A 147 10.49 0.04 5.08
C THR A 147 9.27 -0.78 5.47
N ASP A 148 8.88 -1.69 4.57
CA ASP A 148 7.89 -2.74 4.84
C ASP A 148 6.53 -2.23 5.34
N VAL A 149 6.08 -1.07 4.83
CA VAL A 149 4.71 -0.64 5.02
C VAL A 149 3.84 -1.50 4.11
N GLU A 150 3.21 -2.53 4.69
CA GLU A 150 2.44 -3.51 3.93
C GLU A 150 1.09 -2.95 3.49
N ALA A 151 0.78 -3.15 2.21
CA ALA A 151 -0.51 -2.90 1.61
C ALA A 151 -1.11 -4.21 1.09
N SER A 152 -2.41 -4.23 0.80
CA SER A 152 -3.09 -5.42 0.28
C SER A 152 -2.54 -5.88 -1.06
N ASN A 153 -2.06 -4.95 -1.87
CA ASN A 153 -1.56 -5.18 -3.22
C ASN A 153 -0.06 -4.86 -3.36
N GLY A 154 0.69 -4.70 -2.26
CA GLY A 154 2.12 -4.47 -2.35
C GLY A 154 2.78 -4.00 -1.06
N VAL A 155 3.91 -3.32 -1.21
CA VAL A 155 4.73 -2.76 -0.13
C VAL A 155 5.15 -1.35 -0.48
N ILE A 156 5.18 -0.48 0.52
CA ILE A 156 5.66 0.89 0.39
C ILE A 156 6.96 1.04 1.18
N HIS A 157 7.97 1.59 0.54
CA HIS A 157 9.20 2.06 1.16
C HIS A 157 9.22 3.59 1.08
N VAL A 158 9.29 4.24 2.23
CA VAL A 158 9.28 5.70 2.32
C VAL A 158 10.68 6.23 2.08
N ILE A 159 10.83 7.16 1.15
CA ILE A 159 12.10 7.79 0.80
C ILE A 159 12.10 9.30 1.05
N ASP A 160 13.26 9.84 1.36
CA ASP A 160 13.46 11.25 1.71
C ASP A 160 13.74 12.18 0.52
N SER A 161 13.80 11.62 -0.68
CA SER A 161 14.11 12.38 -1.91
C SER A 161 13.43 11.72 -3.11
N VAL A 162 13.00 12.53 -4.07
CA VAL A 162 12.42 12.04 -5.33
C VAL A 162 13.54 11.49 -6.22
N ILE A 163 13.37 10.26 -6.68
CA ILE A 163 14.28 9.66 -7.67
C ILE A 163 13.81 10.00 -9.08
N LEU A 164 14.72 10.44 -9.92
CA LEU A 164 14.43 10.82 -11.29
C LEU A 164 15.06 9.82 -12.26
N PRO A 165 14.35 9.42 -13.32
CA PRO A 165 14.92 8.62 -14.40
C PRO A 165 16.01 9.44 -15.13
N LYS A 166 16.98 8.73 -15.69
CA LYS A 166 18.08 9.35 -16.47
C LYS A 166 17.68 9.55 -17.92
#